data_75b36dc55d43a51c01cb1ef9a958389d
#
_entry.id   75b36dc55d43a51c01cb1ef9a958389d
#
_cell.length_a   1.000
_cell.length_b   1.000
_cell.length_c   1.000
_cell.angle_alpha   90.00
_cell.angle_beta   90.00
_cell.angle_gamma   90.00
#
_symmetry.space_group_name_H-M   'P 1'
#
loop_
_entity.id
_entity.type
_entity.pdbx_description
1 polymer ?
#
loop_
_entity_poly.entity_id
_entity_poly.type
_entity_poly.pdbx_seq_one_letter_code
_entity_poly.pdbx_strand_id
1 'polypeptide(L)'
;GGGMEGIRREDPLEADRIDKTGERTPEGEVPTYEEYDLIVTNPPVGELPIEDQDRYWISTRKAQLQYMQMLMNHVKKQGMVIAVVNEGTLFMYDAEQKVRQYLLNDYQIQGVISLPAGAFLPYTGSKASVLIFTREEEIDKEQPVWFYEIQNLGYSLDRRQESTGVDDIPAMLTSWEDRKELADQWKHQLKEAAAHNQWENPVPAHWEEKSCWFASLDTIAKNDNNLSAGRYKPWKEQETVVTESPAQLLKELADLETDTMKKVQELMEMAGDYE
;
A
#
# COMPACT_ATOMS: atom_id res chain seq x y z
N GLY A 1 -28.16 4.40 10.47
CA GLY A 1 -28.96 4.23 9.29
C GLY A 1 -28.88 5.47 8.41
N GLY A 2 -27.83 5.59 7.59
CA GLY A 2 -27.74 6.65 6.59
C GLY A 2 -28.69 6.35 5.45
N GLY A 3 -29.65 7.25 5.20
CA GLY A 3 -30.50 7.20 4.03
C GLY A 3 -29.67 7.37 2.75
N MET A 4 -30.28 7.06 1.60
CA MET A 4 -29.65 7.24 0.27
C MET A 4 -29.22 8.69 -0.05
N GLU A 5 -29.56 9.65 0.78
CA GLU A 5 -29.25 11.07 0.62
C GLU A 5 -27.74 11.40 0.68
N GLY A 6 -26.92 10.47 1.22
CA GLY A 6 -25.46 10.62 1.28
C GLY A 6 -24.69 9.98 0.11
N ILE A 7 -25.37 9.33 -0.86
CA ILE A 7 -24.71 8.70 -1.99
C ILE A 7 -24.71 9.66 -3.17
N ARG A 8 -23.53 10.16 -3.54
CA ARG A 8 -23.32 10.99 -4.74
C ARG A 8 -22.69 10.15 -5.83
N ARG A 9 -23.14 10.32 -7.07
CA ARG A 9 -22.53 9.73 -8.26
C ARG A 9 -21.81 10.84 -9.03
N GLU A 10 -20.66 11.21 -8.51
CA GLU A 10 -19.79 12.25 -9.05
C GLU A 10 -18.37 11.71 -9.19
N ASP A 11 -17.61 12.24 -10.13
CA ASP A 11 -16.15 12.04 -10.13
C ASP A 11 -15.60 12.89 -8.99
N PRO A 12 -15.05 12.29 -7.91
CA PRO A 12 -14.55 13.07 -6.78
C PRO A 12 -13.38 13.97 -7.18
N LEU A 13 -12.63 13.65 -8.24
CA LEU A 13 -11.56 14.51 -8.75
C LEU A 13 -12.09 15.72 -9.55
N GLU A 14 -13.30 15.64 -10.13
CA GLU A 14 -13.92 16.79 -10.79
C GLU A 14 -14.49 17.80 -9.80
N ALA A 15 -15.06 17.29 -8.71
CA ALA A 15 -15.59 18.14 -7.63
C ALA A 15 -14.48 18.95 -6.93
N ASP A 16 -13.26 18.43 -6.93
CA ASP A 16 -12.09 19.00 -6.24
C ASP A 16 -11.18 19.83 -7.18
N ARG A 17 -11.73 20.46 -8.20
CA ARG A 17 -10.95 21.33 -9.10
C ARG A 17 -10.40 22.53 -8.33
N ILE A 18 -9.13 22.44 -7.95
CA ILE A 18 -8.35 23.60 -7.55
C ILE A 18 -8.11 24.45 -8.80
N ASP A 19 -8.34 25.76 -8.69
CA ASP A 19 -7.93 26.69 -9.73
C ASP A 19 -6.45 26.44 -10.07
N LYS A 20 -6.15 26.32 -11.38
CA LYS A 20 -4.84 25.92 -11.94
C LYS A 20 -3.65 26.76 -11.49
N THR A 21 -3.88 27.83 -10.76
CA THR A 21 -2.82 28.73 -10.31
C THR A 21 -2.16 28.31 -9.01
N GLY A 22 -2.74 27.38 -8.26
CA GLY A 22 -2.27 27.08 -6.88
C GLY A 22 -2.30 28.31 -5.97
N GLU A 23 -2.72 29.43 -6.51
CA GLU A 23 -2.95 30.66 -5.77
C GLU A 23 -4.28 30.53 -5.03
N ARG A 24 -4.24 30.77 -3.75
CA ARG A 24 -5.44 31.06 -2.98
C ARG A 24 -6.25 32.08 -3.79
N THR A 25 -7.53 31.82 -3.98
CA THR A 25 -8.43 32.77 -4.65
C THR A 25 -8.11 34.17 -4.20
N PRO A 26 -8.15 35.20 -5.09
CA PRO A 26 -7.74 36.58 -4.78
C PRO A 26 -8.39 37.19 -3.53
N GLU A 27 -9.41 36.56 -2.99
CA GLU A 27 -10.19 36.98 -1.82
C GLU A 27 -9.77 36.28 -0.51
N GLY A 28 -8.72 35.45 -0.52
CA GLY A 28 -8.22 34.82 0.70
C GLY A 28 -9.09 33.70 1.26
N GLU A 29 -10.13 33.31 0.55
CA GLU A 29 -10.92 32.14 0.89
C GLU A 29 -10.14 30.87 0.50
N VAL A 30 -9.74 30.11 1.51
CA VAL A 30 -9.26 28.75 1.33
C VAL A 30 -10.41 27.95 0.72
N PRO A 31 -10.21 27.19 -0.38
CA PRO A 31 -11.25 26.32 -0.88
C PRO A 31 -11.77 25.47 0.30
N THR A 32 -13.05 25.59 0.60
CA THR A 32 -13.68 24.77 1.65
C THR A 32 -13.95 23.41 1.03
N TYR A 33 -13.03 22.48 1.24
CA TYR A 33 -13.27 21.09 0.94
C TYR A 33 -14.29 20.51 1.93
N GLU A 34 -15.14 19.61 1.46
CA GLU A 34 -15.87 18.76 2.39
C GLU A 34 -14.85 17.90 3.13
N GLU A 35 -14.76 18.04 4.43
CA GLU A 35 -13.83 17.28 5.26
C GLU A 35 -14.55 16.15 5.99
N TYR A 36 -13.90 15.01 6.11
CA TYR A 36 -14.45 13.78 6.67
C TYR A 36 -13.63 13.30 7.87
N ASP A 37 -14.32 12.76 8.88
CA ASP A 37 -13.68 12.15 10.05
C ASP A 37 -13.03 10.81 9.70
N LEU A 38 -13.60 10.08 8.76
CA LEU A 38 -13.10 8.80 8.26
C LEU A 38 -13.29 8.70 6.75
N ILE A 39 -12.22 8.39 6.06
CA ILE A 39 -12.23 8.09 4.63
C ILE A 39 -11.73 6.66 4.42
N VAL A 40 -12.55 5.81 3.82
CA VAL A 40 -12.17 4.44 3.42
C VAL A 40 -12.36 4.31 1.91
N THR A 41 -11.28 3.97 1.20
CA THR A 41 -11.32 3.97 -0.26
C THR A 41 -10.38 2.97 -0.90
N ASN A 42 -10.75 2.52 -2.08
CA ASN A 42 -9.88 1.83 -3.03
C ASN A 42 -9.83 2.70 -4.31
N PRO A 43 -8.88 3.64 -4.39
CA PRO A 43 -8.79 4.55 -5.52
C PRO A 43 -8.51 3.81 -6.83
N PRO A 44 -9.02 4.32 -7.96
CA PRO A 44 -8.71 3.75 -9.27
C PRO A 44 -7.23 3.84 -9.59
N VAL A 45 -6.75 2.87 -10.35
CA VAL A 45 -5.39 2.83 -10.90
C VAL A 45 -5.42 3.22 -12.38
N GLY A 46 -4.26 3.58 -12.93
CA GLY A 46 -4.11 3.97 -14.32
C GLY A 46 -3.70 5.42 -14.47
N GLU A 47 -3.83 5.93 -15.69
CA GLU A 47 -3.46 7.30 -16.03
C GLU A 47 -4.69 8.14 -16.35
N LEU A 48 -4.67 9.38 -15.86
CA LEU A 48 -5.63 10.41 -16.20
C LEU A 48 -5.27 11.11 -17.54
N PRO A 49 -6.23 11.80 -18.18
CA PRO A 49 -5.96 12.69 -19.29
C PRO A 49 -4.85 13.70 -18.97
N ILE A 50 -4.14 14.15 -19.99
CA ILE A 50 -2.97 15.03 -19.82
C ILE A 50 -3.37 16.40 -19.25
N GLU A 51 -4.56 16.88 -19.55
CA GLU A 51 -5.15 18.11 -19.04
C GLU A 51 -5.39 18.10 -17.53
N ASP A 52 -5.41 16.92 -16.92
CA ASP A 52 -5.70 16.72 -15.50
C ASP A 52 -4.44 16.52 -14.65
N GLN A 53 -3.25 16.50 -15.26
CA GLN A 53 -2.00 16.18 -14.56
C GLN A 53 -1.63 17.17 -13.45
N ASP A 54 -2.09 18.42 -13.56
CA ASP A 54 -1.73 19.55 -12.67
C ASP A 54 -2.89 19.92 -11.72
N ARG A 55 -3.76 18.96 -11.38
CA ARG A 55 -4.92 19.20 -10.47
C ARG A 55 -4.49 19.51 -9.04
N TYR A 56 -3.37 18.94 -8.59
CA TYR A 56 -2.84 19.08 -7.24
C TYR A 56 -1.40 19.58 -7.27
N TRP A 57 -0.79 19.74 -6.10
CA TRP A 57 0.56 20.30 -5.93
C TRP A 57 1.68 19.46 -6.53
N ILE A 58 1.46 18.14 -6.70
CA ILE A 58 2.39 17.30 -7.43
C ILE A 58 1.76 16.94 -8.77
N SER A 59 2.33 17.49 -9.84
CA SER A 59 1.94 17.19 -11.21
C SER A 59 2.17 15.73 -11.54
N THR A 60 1.12 15.03 -11.93
CA THR A 60 1.19 13.62 -12.32
C THR A 60 -0.08 13.17 -13.04
N ARG A 61 0.06 12.29 -14.01
CA ARG A 61 -1.07 11.62 -14.66
C ARG A 61 -1.53 10.35 -13.95
N LYS A 62 -0.77 9.88 -12.96
CA LYS A 62 -1.12 8.67 -12.21
C LYS A 62 -2.34 8.94 -11.34
N ALA A 63 -3.48 8.32 -11.68
CA ALA A 63 -4.76 8.53 -11.02
C ALA A 63 -4.63 8.33 -9.50
N GLN A 64 -4.01 7.24 -9.06
CA GLN A 64 -3.85 6.94 -7.64
C GLN A 64 -3.12 8.05 -6.86
N LEU A 65 -2.11 8.70 -7.46
CA LEU A 65 -1.39 9.80 -6.80
C LEU A 65 -2.23 11.07 -6.72
N GLN A 66 -3.09 11.33 -7.72
CA GLN A 66 -4.05 12.42 -7.67
C GLN A 66 -5.07 12.17 -6.55
N TYR A 67 -5.62 10.95 -6.47
CA TYR A 67 -6.51 10.56 -5.37
C TYR A 67 -5.84 10.67 -4.00
N MET A 68 -4.57 10.26 -3.85
CA MET A 68 -3.86 10.41 -2.58
C MET A 68 -3.76 11.87 -2.14
N GLN A 69 -3.49 12.79 -3.06
CA GLN A 69 -3.46 14.24 -2.78
C GLN A 69 -4.86 14.76 -2.40
N MET A 70 -5.91 14.30 -3.10
CA MET A 70 -7.29 14.60 -2.74
C MET A 70 -7.63 14.14 -1.31
N LEU A 71 -7.29 12.90 -0.95
CA LEU A 71 -7.56 12.34 0.38
C LEU A 71 -6.91 13.18 1.49
N MET A 72 -5.70 13.67 1.24
CA MET A 72 -4.98 14.55 2.16
C MET A 72 -5.72 15.88 2.39
N ASN A 73 -6.41 16.42 1.36
CA ASN A 73 -7.20 17.64 1.49
C ASN A 73 -8.52 17.42 2.24
N HIS A 74 -9.13 16.26 2.08
CA HIS A 74 -10.48 15.97 2.57
C HIS A 74 -10.54 15.33 3.96
N VAL A 75 -9.41 14.93 4.53
CA VAL A 75 -9.40 14.40 5.88
C VAL A 75 -9.36 15.54 6.90
N LYS A 76 -10.32 15.52 7.85
CA LYS A 76 -10.34 16.47 8.98
C LYS A 76 -9.14 16.31 9.88
N LYS A 77 -8.84 17.35 10.65
CA LYS A 77 -7.96 17.22 11.82
C LYS A 77 -8.50 16.12 12.74
N GLN A 78 -7.61 15.24 13.21
CA GLN A 78 -7.91 14.02 13.96
C GLN A 78 -8.72 12.97 13.17
N GLY A 79 -8.96 13.21 11.89
CA GLY A 79 -9.58 12.24 11.00
C GLY A 79 -8.60 11.20 10.50
N MET A 80 -9.13 10.09 9.99
CA MET A 80 -8.37 8.93 9.51
C MET A 80 -8.68 8.61 8.05
N VAL A 81 -7.65 8.22 7.33
CA VAL A 81 -7.73 7.67 5.97
C VAL A 81 -7.25 6.23 5.97
N ILE A 82 -8.03 5.36 5.34
CA ILE A 82 -7.70 3.96 5.04
C ILE A 82 -7.82 3.79 3.54
N ALA A 83 -6.70 3.68 2.84
CA ALA A 83 -6.67 3.64 1.40
C ALA A 83 -5.92 2.41 0.88
N VAL A 84 -6.51 1.72 -0.10
CA VAL A 84 -5.79 0.70 -0.87
C VAL A 84 -4.87 1.42 -1.85
N VAL A 85 -3.60 1.03 -1.85
CA VAL A 85 -2.58 1.59 -2.74
C VAL A 85 -1.80 0.48 -3.43
N ASN A 86 -1.39 0.71 -4.67
CA ASN A 86 -0.45 -0.19 -5.34
C ASN A 86 0.89 -0.19 -4.63
N GLU A 87 1.55 -1.31 -4.60
CA GLU A 87 2.89 -1.44 -3.99
C GLU A 87 3.85 -0.39 -4.54
N GLY A 88 3.81 -0.09 -5.86
CA GLY A 88 4.64 0.95 -6.49
C GLY A 88 4.50 2.33 -5.87
N THR A 89 3.31 2.72 -5.42
CA THR A 89 3.08 3.99 -4.72
C THR A 89 3.93 4.11 -3.45
N LEU A 90 4.24 2.98 -2.81
CA LEU A 90 4.98 2.94 -1.55
C LEU A 90 6.50 3.01 -1.71
N PHE A 91 7.06 2.72 -2.89
CA PHE A 91 8.52 2.67 -3.04
C PHE A 91 9.09 3.34 -4.31
N MET A 92 8.29 3.57 -5.36
CA MET A 92 8.81 4.19 -6.57
C MET A 92 9.28 5.62 -6.33
N TYR A 93 10.15 6.10 -7.22
CA TYR A 93 10.74 7.44 -7.19
C TYR A 93 9.84 8.48 -7.90
N ASP A 94 10.34 9.69 -8.10
CA ASP A 94 9.68 10.80 -8.79
C ASP A 94 8.41 11.29 -8.07
N ALA A 95 7.26 11.24 -8.71
CA ALA A 95 6.00 11.75 -8.17
C ALA A 95 5.56 10.97 -6.92
N GLU A 96 5.73 9.65 -6.91
CA GLU A 96 5.40 8.80 -5.75
C GLU A 96 6.22 9.19 -4.52
N GLN A 97 7.51 9.39 -4.68
CA GLN A 97 8.39 9.79 -3.58
C GLN A 97 7.99 11.16 -3.02
N LYS A 98 7.65 12.12 -3.89
CA LYS A 98 7.20 13.44 -3.47
C LYS A 98 5.87 13.36 -2.69
N VAL A 99 4.91 12.58 -3.16
CA VAL A 99 3.63 12.38 -2.43
C VAL A 99 3.89 11.74 -1.07
N ARG A 100 4.75 10.71 -0.97
CA ARG A 100 5.12 10.12 0.32
C ARG A 100 5.83 11.10 1.24
N GLN A 101 6.68 11.97 0.69
CA GLN A 101 7.37 13.00 1.47
C GLN A 101 6.37 13.98 2.10
N TYR A 102 5.38 14.46 1.33
CA TYR A 102 4.30 15.27 1.86
C TYR A 102 3.50 14.53 2.94
N LEU A 103 3.15 13.28 2.66
CA LEU A 103 2.41 12.46 3.59
C LEU A 103 3.14 12.27 4.93
N LEU A 104 4.45 12.00 4.90
CA LEU A 104 5.28 11.83 6.10
C LEU A 104 5.55 13.14 6.85
N ASN A 105 5.50 14.30 6.17
CA ASN A 105 5.73 15.59 6.78
C ASN A 105 4.48 16.17 7.48
N ASP A 106 3.31 15.93 6.91
CA ASP A 106 2.09 16.64 7.29
C ASP A 106 1.02 15.71 7.91
N TYR A 107 1.23 14.39 7.85
CA TYR A 107 0.29 13.37 8.35
C TYR A 107 1.01 12.30 9.17
N GLN A 108 0.32 11.76 10.16
CA GLN A 108 0.80 10.65 10.98
C GLN A 108 0.50 9.32 10.28
N ILE A 109 1.51 8.63 9.79
CA ILE A 109 1.33 7.26 9.28
C ILE A 109 1.09 6.32 10.45
N GLN A 110 -0.09 5.72 10.49
CA GLN A 110 -0.47 4.77 11.52
C GLN A 110 0.02 3.36 11.20
N GLY A 111 -0.05 2.96 9.92
CA GLY A 111 0.43 1.66 9.52
C GLY A 111 0.26 1.36 8.03
N VAL A 112 0.89 0.26 7.62
CA VAL A 112 0.81 -0.31 6.28
C VAL A 112 0.55 -1.80 6.39
N ILE A 113 -0.53 -2.28 5.75
CA ILE A 113 -0.86 -3.69 5.68
C ILE A 113 -0.55 -4.18 4.27
N SER A 114 0.45 -5.03 4.13
CA SER A 114 0.81 -5.68 2.87
C SER A 114 -0.16 -6.81 2.56
N LEU A 115 -0.75 -6.79 1.38
CA LEU A 115 -1.65 -7.83 0.89
C LEU A 115 -0.90 -8.78 -0.05
N PRO A 116 -1.29 -10.04 -0.16
CA PRO A 116 -0.69 -10.96 -1.09
C PRO A 116 -0.97 -10.56 -2.54
N ALA A 117 -0.06 -10.89 -3.45
CA ALA A 117 -0.31 -10.72 -4.88
C ALA A 117 -1.55 -11.54 -5.29
N GLY A 118 -2.40 -10.96 -6.13
CA GLY A 118 -3.66 -11.60 -6.54
C GLY A 118 -4.85 -11.35 -5.59
N ALA A 119 -4.69 -10.59 -4.51
CA ALA A 119 -5.80 -10.23 -3.60
C ALA A 119 -6.99 -9.57 -4.33
N PHE A 120 -6.75 -8.93 -5.45
CA PHE A 120 -7.77 -8.24 -6.26
C PHE A 120 -8.07 -8.91 -7.60
N LEU A 121 -7.75 -10.20 -7.76
CA LEU A 121 -8.18 -10.94 -8.93
C LEU A 121 -9.72 -11.04 -8.99
N PRO A 122 -10.34 -10.99 -10.16
CA PRO A 122 -9.74 -10.99 -11.50
C PRO A 122 -9.34 -9.61 -12.04
N TYR A 123 -9.51 -8.53 -11.26
CA TYR A 123 -9.30 -7.14 -11.72
C TYR A 123 -7.81 -6.81 -11.90
N THR A 124 -6.97 -7.23 -10.99
CA THR A 124 -5.51 -7.08 -11.09
C THR A 124 -4.80 -8.17 -10.29
N GLY A 125 -3.68 -8.66 -10.82
CA GLY A 125 -2.75 -9.55 -10.12
C GLY A 125 -1.65 -8.82 -9.37
N SER A 126 -1.60 -7.49 -9.48
CA SER A 126 -0.56 -6.67 -8.85
C SER A 126 -0.69 -6.68 -7.33
N LYS A 127 0.45 -6.66 -6.65
CA LYS A 127 0.50 -6.51 -5.20
C LYS A 127 -0.01 -5.13 -4.79
N ALA A 128 -0.82 -5.10 -3.74
CA ALA A 128 -1.34 -3.87 -3.15
C ALA A 128 -1.14 -3.89 -1.64
N SER A 129 -1.28 -2.74 -1.02
CA SER A 129 -1.23 -2.56 0.42
C SER A 129 -2.35 -1.65 0.88
N VAL A 130 -2.73 -1.74 2.15
CA VAL A 130 -3.62 -0.77 2.80
C VAL A 130 -2.74 0.21 3.56
N LEU A 131 -2.82 1.48 3.19
CA LEU A 131 -2.13 2.57 3.86
C LEU A 131 -3.11 3.27 4.80
N ILE A 132 -2.69 3.45 6.06
CA ILE A 132 -3.49 4.07 7.12
C ILE A 132 -2.75 5.28 7.65
N PHE A 133 -3.36 6.45 7.59
CA PHE A 133 -2.80 7.67 8.14
C PHE A 133 -3.87 8.57 8.77
N THR A 134 -3.45 9.46 9.65
CA THR A 134 -4.31 10.44 10.33
C THR A 134 -3.73 11.85 10.16
N ARG A 135 -4.61 12.85 10.19
CA ARG A 135 -4.22 14.26 10.19
C ARG A 135 -4.21 14.77 11.63
N GLU A 136 -3.05 14.71 12.27
CA GLU A 136 -2.87 15.15 13.64
C GLU A 136 -2.64 16.68 13.73
N GLU A 137 -2.78 17.25 14.92
CA GLU A 137 -2.38 18.63 15.19
C GLU A 137 -0.86 18.77 15.08
N GLU A 138 -0.13 17.81 15.66
CA GLU A 138 1.31 17.69 15.60
C GLU A 138 1.68 16.22 15.34
N ILE A 139 2.66 16.00 14.48
CA ILE A 139 3.15 14.65 14.20
C ILE A 139 4.02 14.17 15.34
N ASP A 140 3.65 13.04 15.92
CA ASP A 140 4.50 12.35 16.91
C ASP A 140 5.65 11.62 16.18
N LYS A 141 6.83 12.25 16.19
CA LYS A 141 8.03 11.71 15.56
C LYS A 141 8.58 10.45 16.24
N GLU A 142 8.19 10.22 17.49
CA GLU A 142 8.58 9.04 18.25
C GLU A 142 7.63 7.85 18.01
N GLN A 143 6.48 8.08 17.37
CA GLN A 143 5.58 7.01 17.00
C GLN A 143 6.13 6.28 15.78
N PRO A 144 6.48 4.98 15.88
CA PRO A 144 6.89 4.21 14.72
C PRO A 144 5.70 3.84 13.85
N VAL A 145 5.96 3.62 12.57
CA VAL A 145 4.98 3.06 11.64
C VAL A 145 4.85 1.57 11.88
N TRP A 146 3.62 1.11 12.04
CA TRP A 146 3.28 -0.30 12.16
C TRP A 146 3.14 -0.92 10.77
N PHE A 147 3.75 -2.09 10.57
CA PHE A 147 3.64 -2.90 9.36
C PHE A 147 3.06 -4.26 9.68
N TYR A 148 2.21 -4.75 8.81
CA TYR A 148 1.64 -6.07 8.89
C TYR A 148 1.63 -6.74 7.52
N GLU A 149 1.82 -8.06 7.48
CA GLU A 149 1.73 -8.85 6.25
C GLU A 149 0.61 -9.89 6.37
N ILE A 150 -0.36 -9.77 5.47
CA ILE A 150 -1.41 -10.77 5.28
C ILE A 150 -0.94 -11.73 4.20
N GLN A 151 -0.95 -13.02 4.47
CA GLN A 151 -0.66 -14.09 3.52
C GLN A 151 -1.94 -14.79 3.06
N ASN A 152 -2.93 -14.93 3.95
CA ASN A 152 -4.17 -15.65 3.71
C ASN A 152 -5.38 -14.74 3.92
N LEU A 153 -6.22 -14.64 2.90
CA LEU A 153 -7.44 -13.80 2.90
C LEU A 153 -8.73 -14.60 3.07
N GLY A 154 -8.65 -15.89 3.47
CA GLY A 154 -9.81 -16.75 3.58
C GLY A 154 -10.28 -17.37 2.26
N TYR A 155 -9.65 -16.99 1.14
CA TYR A 155 -9.98 -17.50 -0.19
C TYR A 155 -8.73 -17.68 -1.05
N SER A 156 -8.83 -18.49 -2.11
CA SER A 156 -7.73 -18.72 -3.05
C SER A 156 -7.43 -17.47 -3.87
N LEU A 157 -6.14 -17.22 -4.11
CA LEU A 157 -5.65 -16.06 -4.86
C LEU A 157 -5.65 -16.33 -6.38
N ASP A 158 -6.76 -16.90 -6.86
CA ASP A 158 -7.02 -17.17 -8.27
C ASP A 158 -8.40 -16.61 -8.67
N ARG A 159 -8.79 -16.78 -9.93
CA ARG A 159 -10.07 -16.26 -10.44
C ARG A 159 -11.31 -16.91 -9.79
N ARG A 160 -11.17 -18.05 -9.14
CA ARG A 160 -12.30 -18.80 -8.55
C ARG A 160 -12.66 -18.28 -7.18
N GLN A 161 -11.66 -17.74 -6.43
CA GLN A 161 -11.83 -17.24 -5.07
C GLN A 161 -12.55 -18.25 -4.14
N GLU A 162 -12.11 -19.50 -4.21
CA GLU A 162 -12.65 -20.57 -3.37
C GLU A 162 -12.21 -20.38 -1.91
N SER A 163 -13.10 -20.67 -0.96
CA SER A 163 -12.76 -20.56 0.46
C SER A 163 -11.64 -21.55 0.83
N THR A 164 -10.58 -21.02 1.47
CA THR A 164 -9.43 -21.81 1.92
C THR A 164 -9.55 -22.21 3.38
N GLY A 165 -10.44 -21.57 4.15
CA GLY A 165 -10.58 -21.77 5.59
C GLY A 165 -9.43 -21.19 6.42
N VAL A 166 -8.43 -20.56 5.81
CA VAL A 166 -7.31 -19.90 6.49
C VAL A 166 -7.41 -18.39 6.22
N ASP A 167 -7.56 -17.60 7.28
CA ASP A 167 -7.78 -16.16 7.22
C ASP A 167 -6.94 -15.46 8.29
N ASP A 168 -6.05 -14.55 7.86
CA ASP A 168 -5.17 -13.79 8.74
C ASP A 168 -5.81 -12.47 9.21
N ILE A 169 -6.97 -12.09 8.68
CA ILE A 169 -7.63 -10.80 9.01
C ILE A 169 -7.96 -10.68 10.49
N PRO A 170 -8.53 -11.71 11.18
CA PRO A 170 -8.79 -11.61 12.61
C PRO A 170 -7.53 -11.37 13.45
N ALA A 171 -6.42 -12.06 13.12
CA ALA A 171 -5.14 -11.87 13.79
C ALA A 171 -4.56 -10.47 13.51
N MET A 172 -4.70 -9.98 12.28
CA MET A 172 -4.29 -8.62 11.91
C MET A 172 -5.08 -7.58 12.71
N LEU A 173 -6.40 -7.73 12.86
CA LEU A 173 -7.22 -6.81 13.64
C LEU A 173 -6.80 -6.78 15.11
N THR A 174 -6.54 -7.92 15.73
CA THR A 174 -6.00 -7.99 17.08
C THR A 174 -4.64 -7.26 17.19
N SER A 175 -3.73 -7.51 16.25
CA SER A 175 -2.44 -6.83 16.21
C SER A 175 -2.58 -5.30 16.02
N TRP A 176 -3.58 -4.88 15.26
CA TRP A 176 -3.89 -3.46 15.08
C TRP A 176 -4.39 -2.81 16.37
N GLU A 177 -5.27 -3.49 17.11
CA GLU A 177 -5.75 -3.01 18.41
C GLU A 177 -4.60 -2.87 19.41
N ASP A 178 -3.71 -3.85 19.47
CA ASP A 178 -2.56 -3.91 20.39
C ASP A 178 -1.35 -3.08 19.90
N ARG A 179 -1.41 -2.45 18.71
CA ARG A 179 -0.24 -1.84 18.06
C ARG A 179 0.51 -0.81 18.92
N LYS A 180 -0.20 -0.08 19.79
CA LYS A 180 0.45 0.92 20.68
C LYS A 180 1.31 0.24 21.73
N GLU A 181 0.80 -0.79 22.37
CA GLU A 181 1.55 -1.59 23.34
C GLU A 181 2.73 -2.30 22.67
N LEU A 182 2.50 -2.88 21.49
CA LEU A 182 3.54 -3.52 20.68
C LEU A 182 4.64 -2.50 20.27
N ALA A 183 4.27 -1.27 19.92
CA ALA A 183 5.22 -0.20 19.62
C ALA A 183 6.11 0.16 20.83
N ASP A 184 5.53 0.23 22.01
CA ASP A 184 6.29 0.52 23.24
C ASP A 184 7.23 -0.63 23.59
N GLN A 185 6.82 -1.88 23.45
CA GLN A 185 7.68 -3.05 23.58
C GLN A 185 8.84 -3.02 22.59
N TRP A 186 8.57 -2.69 21.31
CA TRP A 186 9.59 -2.56 20.28
C TRP A 186 10.60 -1.45 20.60
N LYS A 187 10.14 -0.26 21.05
CA LYS A 187 11.01 0.86 21.46
C LYS A 187 11.91 0.47 22.63
N HIS A 188 11.38 -0.26 23.60
CA HIS A 188 12.16 -0.75 24.76
C HIS A 188 13.29 -1.66 24.32
N GLN A 189 13.00 -2.62 23.45
CA GLN A 189 13.98 -3.57 22.94
C GLN A 189 15.07 -2.91 22.09
N LEU A 190 14.71 -1.89 21.29
CA LEU A 190 15.71 -1.08 20.56
C LEU A 190 16.68 -0.40 21.51
N LYS A 191 16.17 0.16 22.63
CA LYS A 191 17.00 0.82 23.64
C LYS A 191 17.95 -0.19 24.34
N GLU A 192 17.44 -1.36 24.67
CA GLU A 192 18.25 -2.43 25.27
C GLU A 192 19.35 -2.91 24.33
N ALA A 193 19.02 -3.14 23.05
CA ALA A 193 19.99 -3.54 22.05
C ALA A 193 21.08 -2.48 21.83
N ALA A 194 20.71 -1.22 21.75
CA ALA A 194 21.65 -0.10 21.66
C ALA A 194 22.58 -0.03 22.88
N ALA A 195 22.07 -0.29 24.06
CA ALA A 195 22.86 -0.31 25.31
C ALA A 195 23.90 -1.45 25.33
N HIS A 196 23.64 -2.55 24.59
CA HIS A 196 24.56 -3.70 24.51
C HIS A 196 25.43 -3.71 23.24
N ASN A 197 25.48 -2.59 22.50
CA ASN A 197 26.19 -2.47 21.21
C ASN A 197 25.77 -3.53 20.16
N GLN A 198 24.56 -4.03 20.24
CA GLN A 198 23.95 -4.93 19.26
C GLN A 198 23.32 -4.07 18.15
N TRP A 199 24.08 -3.82 17.09
CA TRP A 199 23.66 -2.95 15.98
C TRP A 199 22.75 -3.65 14.97
N GLU A 200 22.56 -4.94 15.06
CA GLU A 200 21.57 -5.66 14.27
C GLU A 200 20.20 -5.39 14.87
N ASN A 201 19.22 -5.12 14.01
CA ASN A 201 17.86 -4.81 14.39
C ASN A 201 17.32 -5.92 15.31
N PRO A 202 17.23 -5.74 16.63
CA PRO A 202 16.90 -6.82 17.53
C PRO A 202 15.42 -7.12 17.35
N VAL A 203 15.14 -8.20 16.67
CA VAL A 203 13.80 -8.73 16.59
C VAL A 203 13.64 -9.71 17.72
N PRO A 204 12.67 -9.51 18.61
CA PRO A 204 12.34 -10.54 19.58
C PRO A 204 11.98 -11.83 18.86
N ALA A 205 12.39 -12.96 19.42
CA ALA A 205 12.17 -14.29 18.88
C ALA A 205 10.69 -14.67 18.59
N HIS A 206 9.75 -13.76 18.88
CA HIS A 206 8.30 -13.99 18.74
C HIS A 206 7.62 -13.08 17.72
N TRP A 207 8.36 -12.16 17.07
CA TRP A 207 7.74 -11.19 16.17
C TRP A 207 7.40 -11.81 14.80
N GLU A 208 8.14 -12.85 14.39
CA GLU A 208 7.80 -13.62 13.19
C GLU A 208 6.40 -14.21 13.25
N GLU A 209 6.03 -14.76 14.42
CA GLU A 209 4.72 -15.36 14.66
C GLU A 209 3.58 -14.31 14.61
N LYS A 210 3.90 -13.04 14.85
CA LYS A 210 2.91 -11.95 14.88
C LYS A 210 2.62 -11.36 13.51
N SER A 211 3.40 -11.70 12.48
CA SER A 211 3.31 -11.12 11.13
C SER A 211 3.32 -9.59 11.09
N CYS A 212 3.82 -8.94 12.15
CA CYS A 212 3.90 -7.49 12.28
C CYS A 212 5.30 -7.02 12.71
N TRP A 213 5.66 -5.81 12.34
CA TRP A 213 6.92 -5.16 12.70
C TRP A 213 6.77 -3.64 12.67
N PHE A 214 7.82 -2.93 13.08
CA PHE A 214 7.83 -1.49 13.13
C PHE A 214 9.06 -0.89 12.44
N ALA A 215 8.93 0.35 11.99
CA ALA A 215 10.05 1.18 11.59
C ALA A 215 9.88 2.60 12.10
N SER A 216 10.97 3.23 12.58
CA SER A 216 10.96 4.63 12.96
C SER A 216 10.85 5.53 11.73
N LEU A 217 10.32 6.74 11.89
CA LEU A 217 10.28 7.74 10.82
C LEU A 217 11.69 8.07 10.31
N ASP A 218 12.70 8.08 11.18
CA ASP A 218 14.10 8.27 10.78
C ASP A 218 14.60 7.17 9.86
N THR A 219 14.26 5.91 10.16
CA THR A 219 14.61 4.77 9.31
C THR A 219 13.93 4.88 7.95
N ILE A 220 12.67 5.27 7.92
CA ILE A 220 11.90 5.47 6.69
C ILE A 220 12.51 6.61 5.86
N ALA A 221 12.85 7.74 6.48
CA ALA A 221 13.48 8.87 5.82
C ALA A 221 14.83 8.50 5.20
N LYS A 222 15.66 7.73 5.91
CA LYS A 222 16.96 7.22 5.40
C LYS A 222 16.83 6.22 4.24
N ASN A 223 15.63 5.67 4.03
CA ASN A 223 15.29 4.77 2.94
C ASN A 223 14.39 5.45 1.90
N ASP A 224 14.65 6.71 1.56
CA ASP A 224 13.96 7.47 0.51
C ASP A 224 12.44 7.57 0.71
N ASN A 225 12.01 7.65 1.97
CA ASN A 225 10.59 7.63 2.34
C ASN A 225 9.84 6.39 1.82
N ASN A 226 10.52 5.28 1.68
CA ASN A 226 9.95 4.02 1.25
C ASN A 226 8.99 3.51 2.34
N LEU A 227 7.74 3.18 1.98
CA LEU A 227 6.70 2.65 2.87
C LEU A 227 6.33 1.19 2.56
N SER A 228 7.08 0.53 1.65
CA SER A 228 6.86 -0.89 1.39
C SER A 228 7.18 -1.73 2.62
N ALA A 229 6.22 -2.53 3.06
CA ALA A 229 6.32 -3.31 4.28
C ALA A 229 7.52 -4.25 4.29
N GLY A 230 7.78 -4.93 3.17
CA GLY A 230 8.91 -5.87 3.04
C GLY A 230 10.29 -5.23 3.22
N ARG A 231 10.41 -3.90 3.07
CA ARG A 231 11.68 -3.18 3.25
C ARG A 231 12.19 -3.23 4.69
N TYR A 232 11.27 -3.26 5.66
CA TYR A 232 11.56 -3.17 7.08
C TYR A 232 11.33 -4.46 7.83
N LYS A 233 10.96 -5.53 7.10
CA LYS A 233 10.75 -6.86 7.68
C LYS A 233 12.06 -7.34 8.30
N PRO A 234 12.11 -7.55 9.63
CA PRO A 234 13.38 -7.80 10.31
C PRO A 234 13.90 -9.23 10.12
N TRP A 235 13.04 -10.15 9.73
CA TRP A 235 13.42 -11.52 9.38
C TRP A 235 13.41 -11.70 7.86
N LYS A 236 14.34 -12.44 7.37
CA LYS A 236 14.33 -12.88 5.98
C LYS A 236 13.35 -14.06 5.89
N GLU A 237 12.47 -14.02 4.90
CA GLU A 237 11.81 -15.26 4.49
C GLU A 237 12.91 -16.29 4.23
N GLN A 238 12.70 -17.53 4.71
CA GLN A 238 13.59 -18.60 4.32
C GLN A 238 13.58 -18.59 2.79
N GLU A 239 14.72 -18.19 2.20
CA GLU A 239 14.91 -18.36 0.77
C GLU A 239 14.55 -19.82 0.53
N THR A 240 13.50 -20.05 -0.24
CA THR A 240 13.22 -21.39 -0.75
C THR A 240 14.53 -21.77 -1.41
N VAL A 241 15.27 -22.66 -0.76
CA VAL A 241 16.54 -23.13 -1.31
C VAL A 241 16.12 -23.78 -2.62
N VAL A 242 16.33 -23.04 -3.72
CA VAL A 242 16.13 -23.55 -5.05
C VAL A 242 17.17 -24.66 -5.18
N THR A 243 16.74 -25.87 -4.90
CA THR A 243 17.61 -27.07 -4.94
C THR A 243 17.95 -27.44 -6.36
N GLU A 244 17.27 -26.84 -7.33
CA GLU A 244 17.46 -27.04 -8.76
C GLU A 244 18.60 -26.17 -9.27
N SER A 245 19.48 -26.80 -10.03
CA SER A 245 20.57 -26.06 -10.66
C SER A 245 20.02 -25.07 -11.71
N PRO A 246 20.68 -23.92 -11.95
CA PRO A 246 20.25 -23.00 -13.02
C PRO A 246 20.04 -23.68 -14.37
N ALA A 247 20.80 -24.74 -14.66
CA ALA A 247 20.66 -25.53 -15.88
C ALA A 247 19.36 -26.33 -15.90
N GLN A 248 18.90 -26.84 -14.75
CA GLN A 248 17.60 -27.54 -14.64
C GLN A 248 16.45 -26.57 -14.83
N LEU A 249 16.48 -25.40 -14.17
CA LEU A 249 15.47 -24.36 -14.31
C LEU A 249 15.37 -23.84 -15.75
N LEU A 250 16.50 -23.64 -16.44
CA LEU A 250 16.51 -23.24 -17.85
C LEU A 250 15.93 -24.33 -18.74
N LYS A 251 16.15 -25.60 -18.44
CA LYS A 251 15.57 -26.72 -19.19
C LYS A 251 14.06 -26.77 -19.00
N GLU A 252 13.57 -26.65 -17.78
CA GLU A 252 12.12 -26.61 -17.48
C GLU A 252 11.45 -25.43 -18.19
N LEU A 253 12.10 -24.28 -18.21
CA LEU A 253 11.60 -23.09 -18.90
C LEU A 253 11.50 -23.33 -20.42
N ALA A 254 12.49 -23.95 -21.03
CA ALA A 254 12.47 -24.33 -22.45
C ALA A 254 11.39 -25.38 -22.78
N ASP A 255 11.17 -26.34 -21.86
CA ASP A 255 10.12 -27.35 -22.02
C ASP A 255 8.73 -26.70 -21.91
N LEU A 256 8.52 -25.76 -20.98
CA LEU A 256 7.29 -24.98 -20.84
C LEU A 256 7.02 -24.08 -22.05
N GLU A 257 8.04 -23.41 -22.60
CA GLU A 257 7.90 -22.61 -23.82
C GLU A 257 7.48 -23.48 -25.00
N THR A 258 8.07 -24.66 -25.13
CA THR A 258 7.74 -25.62 -26.21
C THR A 258 6.30 -26.09 -26.08
N ASP A 259 5.83 -26.44 -24.89
CA ASP A 259 4.44 -26.86 -24.66
C ASP A 259 3.43 -25.71 -24.93
N THR A 260 3.82 -24.49 -24.53
CA THR A 260 3.01 -23.28 -24.80
C THR A 260 2.88 -23.04 -26.31
N MET A 261 3.97 -23.10 -27.05
CA MET A 261 3.97 -22.97 -28.52
C MET A 261 3.09 -24.02 -29.19
N LYS A 262 3.17 -25.26 -28.71
CA LYS A 262 2.33 -26.35 -29.24
C LYS A 262 0.83 -26.07 -29.00
N LYS A 263 0.47 -25.64 -27.79
CA LYS A 263 -0.93 -25.28 -27.47
C LYS A 263 -1.43 -24.08 -28.28
N VAL A 264 -0.58 -23.08 -28.52
CA VAL A 264 -0.92 -21.94 -29.40
C VAL A 264 -1.16 -22.42 -30.82
N GLN A 265 -0.34 -23.36 -31.31
CA GLN A 265 -0.50 -23.90 -32.68
C GLN A 265 -1.77 -24.73 -32.82
N GLU A 266 -2.11 -25.56 -31.82
CA GLU A 266 -3.38 -26.29 -31.76
C GLU A 266 -4.59 -25.33 -31.76
N LEU A 267 -4.52 -24.22 -31.00
CA LEU A 267 -5.56 -23.20 -31.02
C LEU A 267 -5.68 -22.46 -32.36
N MET A 268 -4.56 -22.20 -33.03
CA MET A 268 -4.58 -21.59 -34.37
C MET A 268 -5.20 -22.53 -35.41
N GLU A 269 -4.90 -23.84 -35.37
CA GLU A 269 -5.53 -24.84 -36.23
C GLU A 269 -7.04 -24.92 -35.98
N MET A 270 -7.46 -24.95 -34.68
CA MET A 270 -8.88 -24.91 -34.33
C MET A 270 -9.59 -23.63 -34.80
N ALA A 271 -8.91 -22.47 -34.73
CA ALA A 271 -9.47 -21.22 -35.21
C ALA A 271 -9.57 -21.13 -36.74
N GLY A 272 -8.63 -21.75 -37.46
CA GLY A 272 -8.67 -21.85 -38.94
C GLY A 272 -9.77 -22.75 -39.50
N ASP A 273 -10.28 -23.68 -38.70
CA ASP A 273 -11.41 -24.54 -39.07
C ASP A 273 -12.79 -23.84 -38.97
N TYR A 274 -12.82 -22.58 -38.49
CA TYR A 274 -14.03 -21.75 -38.34
C TYR A 274 -14.16 -20.65 -39.44
N GLU A 275 -13.23 -20.56 -40.40
CA GLU A 275 -13.37 -19.76 -41.63
C GLU A 275 -13.86 -20.65 -42.79
#